data_d5ea8f6908aec06596668233dc3bec6c
#
_entry.id   d5ea8f6908aec06596668233dc3bec6c
#
_cell.length_a   1.000
_cell.length_b   1.000
_cell.length_c   1.000
_cell.angle_alpha   90.00
_cell.angle_beta   90.00
_cell.angle_gamma   90.00
#
_symmetry.space_group_name_H-M   'P 1'
#
loop_
_entity.id
_entity.type
_entity.pdbx_description
1 polymer ?
#
loop_
_entity_poly.entity_id
_entity_poly.type
_entity_poly.pdbx_seq_one_letter_code
_entity_poly.pdbx_strand_id
1 'polypeptide(L)'
;MTLVGAPASPHPSPNVFNFIMKRRRLAGSLIGGIKETQEMLDFCAQHDIVSDIELINMDYINTAYERMLKSDVKYRFVINMANL
;
A
#
# COMPACT_ATOMS: atom_id res chain seq x y z
N MET A 1 1.13 11.52 11.87
CA MET A 1 0.69 10.23 11.30
C MET A 1 -0.48 10.47 10.36
N THR A 2 -0.45 9.85 9.21
CA THR A 2 -1.52 9.98 8.22
C THR A 2 -2.12 8.61 7.91
N LEU A 3 -3.44 8.49 8.03
CA LEU A 3 -4.17 7.27 7.71
C LEU A 3 -4.56 7.28 6.24
N VAL A 4 -4.24 6.20 5.53
CA VAL A 4 -4.47 6.11 4.07
C VAL A 4 -5.31 4.90 3.65
N GLY A 5 -5.64 4.02 4.57
CA GLY A 5 -6.45 2.84 4.30
C GLY A 5 -7.61 2.71 5.27
N ALA A 6 -8.63 1.93 4.89
CA ALA A 6 -9.81 1.70 5.70
C ALA A 6 -9.87 0.22 6.12
N PRO A 7 -9.68 -0.11 7.42
CA PRO A 7 -9.82 -1.49 7.89
C PRO A 7 -11.28 -1.93 7.89
N ALA A 8 -11.50 -3.25 7.90
CA ALA A 8 -12.85 -3.83 7.92
C ALA A 8 -13.62 -3.51 9.20
N SER A 9 -12.92 -3.27 10.29
CA SER A 9 -13.52 -2.90 11.59
C SER A 9 -13.05 -1.51 12.01
N PRO A 10 -13.82 -0.81 12.88
CA PRO A 10 -13.42 0.51 13.34
C PRO A 10 -12.03 0.51 13.99
N HIS A 11 -11.25 1.53 13.69
CA HIS A 11 -9.94 1.73 14.29
C HIS A 11 -10.09 2.12 15.78
N PRO A 12 -9.31 1.55 16.72
CA PRO A 12 -9.31 1.98 18.10
C PRO A 12 -8.95 3.46 18.24
N SER A 13 -9.61 4.14 19.16
CA SER A 13 -9.29 5.54 19.44
C SER A 13 -7.93 5.65 20.13
N PRO A 14 -7.01 6.49 19.60
CA PRO A 14 -5.72 6.70 20.25
C PRO A 14 -5.86 7.50 21.54
N ASN A 15 -4.93 7.28 22.47
CA ASN A 15 -4.89 8.01 23.74
C ASN A 15 -4.48 9.47 23.48
N VAL A 16 -5.24 10.40 24.06
CA VAL A 16 -5.00 11.83 23.90
C VAL A 16 -3.60 12.26 24.36
N PHE A 17 -3.05 11.66 25.39
CA PHE A 17 -1.71 11.99 25.87
C PHE A 17 -0.61 11.66 24.85
N ASN A 18 -0.82 10.68 24.00
CA ASN A 18 0.12 10.38 22.91
C ASN A 18 0.25 11.53 21.90
N PHE A 19 -0.76 12.36 21.79
CA PHE A 19 -0.73 13.55 20.92
C PHE A 19 -0.19 14.77 21.65
N ILE A 20 -0.69 15.04 22.85
CA ILE A 20 -0.37 16.27 23.61
C ILE A 20 1.11 16.36 23.94
N MET A 21 1.68 15.27 24.45
CA MET A 21 3.05 15.28 25.02
C MET A 21 4.13 15.55 24.00
N LYS A 22 3.89 15.27 22.72
CA LYS A 22 4.89 15.48 21.65
C LYS A 22 4.36 16.28 20.48
N ARG A 23 3.29 17.02 20.64
CA ARG A 23 2.66 17.86 19.61
C ARG A 23 2.41 17.08 18.31
N ARG A 24 1.88 15.87 18.43
CA ARG A 24 1.61 14.99 17.29
C ARG A 24 0.29 15.35 16.63
N ARG A 25 0.18 14.97 15.37
CA ARG A 25 -1.05 15.13 14.58
C ARG A 25 -1.50 13.79 14.01
N LEU A 26 -2.81 13.61 13.97
CA LEU A 26 -3.44 12.49 13.28
C LEU A 26 -4.27 13.08 12.14
N ALA A 27 -4.01 12.63 10.93
CA ALA A 27 -4.69 13.09 9.73
C ALA A 27 -5.09 11.90 8.87
N GLY A 28 -6.03 12.12 7.96
CA GLY A 28 -6.43 11.14 6.97
C GLY A 28 -6.22 11.69 5.58
N SER A 29 -6.01 10.78 4.62
CA SER A 29 -5.93 11.13 3.22
C SER A 29 -6.67 10.09 2.40
N LEU A 30 -7.37 10.55 1.38
CA LEU A 30 -8.07 9.70 0.44
C LEU A 30 -7.30 9.66 -0.88
N ILE A 31 -7.81 8.92 -1.83
CA ILE A 31 -7.26 8.76 -3.18
C ILE A 31 -6.91 10.12 -3.79
N GLY A 32 -5.72 10.22 -4.39
CA GLY A 32 -5.30 11.42 -5.12
C GLY A 32 -5.91 11.50 -6.52
N GLY A 33 -5.83 12.68 -7.12
CA GLY A 33 -6.27 12.90 -8.49
C GLY A 33 -5.29 12.35 -9.53
N ILE A 34 -5.69 12.37 -10.80
CA ILE A 34 -4.86 11.88 -11.91
C ILE A 34 -3.57 12.68 -12.02
N LYS A 35 -3.64 14.01 -11.87
CA LYS A 35 -2.46 14.88 -11.93
C LYS A 35 -1.44 14.53 -10.84
N GLU A 36 -1.90 14.39 -9.60
CA GLU A 36 -1.03 14.03 -8.47
C GLU A 36 -0.43 12.64 -8.64
N THR A 37 -1.20 11.70 -9.17
CA THR A 37 -0.71 10.36 -9.48
C THR A 37 0.39 10.39 -10.53
N GLN A 38 0.22 11.19 -11.58
CA GLN A 38 1.24 11.36 -12.62
C GLN A 38 2.50 12.01 -12.07
N GLU A 39 2.36 13.03 -11.23
CA GLU A 39 3.50 13.68 -10.56
C GLU A 39 4.28 12.69 -9.69
N MET A 40 3.58 11.83 -8.96
CA MET A 40 4.20 10.79 -8.15
C MET A 40 4.97 9.79 -9.01
N LEU A 41 4.39 9.34 -10.12
CA LEU A 41 5.05 8.40 -11.03
C LEU A 41 6.29 9.02 -11.66
N ASP A 42 6.23 10.29 -12.07
CA ASP A 42 7.38 11.01 -12.63
C ASP A 42 8.50 11.15 -11.60
N PHE A 43 8.17 11.48 -10.37
CA PHE A 43 9.12 11.55 -9.26
C PHE A 43 9.80 10.19 -9.03
N CYS A 44 9.01 9.11 -8.98
CA CYS A 44 9.54 7.76 -8.79
C CYS A 44 10.47 7.36 -9.94
N ALA A 45 10.13 7.71 -11.18
CA ALA A 45 10.96 7.43 -12.34
C ALA A 45 12.31 8.17 -12.28
N GLN A 46 12.32 9.43 -11.84
CA GLN A 46 13.55 10.22 -11.69
C GLN A 46 14.49 9.69 -10.61
N HIS A 47 13.95 9.06 -9.58
CA HIS A 47 14.71 8.59 -8.42
C HIS A 47 14.87 7.07 -8.36
N ASP A 48 14.52 6.35 -9.44
CA ASP A 48 14.57 4.88 -9.52
C ASP A 48 13.81 4.18 -8.40
N ILE A 49 12.67 4.76 -7.98
CA ILE A 49 11.81 4.19 -6.95
C ILE A 49 10.80 3.27 -7.62
N VAL A 50 10.82 1.99 -7.26
CA VAL A 50 9.87 0.99 -7.76
C VAL A 50 9.20 0.27 -6.59
N SER A 51 8.05 -0.34 -6.87
CA SER A 51 7.34 -1.14 -5.86
C SER A 51 8.04 -2.47 -5.64
N ASP A 52 8.02 -2.94 -4.40
CA ASP A 52 8.41 -4.32 -4.10
C ASP A 52 7.31 -5.25 -4.60
N ILE A 53 7.69 -6.21 -5.44
CA ILE A 53 6.77 -7.15 -6.04
C ILE A 53 7.32 -8.57 -6.00
N GLU A 54 6.43 -9.55 -6.13
CA GLU A 54 6.78 -10.91 -6.44
C GLU A 54 6.15 -11.27 -7.78
N LEU A 55 6.98 -11.59 -8.79
CA LEU A 55 6.52 -11.90 -10.13
C LEU A 55 6.04 -13.33 -10.20
N ILE A 56 4.83 -13.56 -10.70
CA ILE A 56 4.23 -14.89 -10.83
C ILE A 56 3.69 -15.12 -12.23
N ASN A 57 3.46 -16.39 -12.57
CA ASN A 57 2.72 -16.77 -13.76
C ASN A 57 1.22 -16.91 -13.45
N MET A 58 0.39 -16.92 -14.49
CA MET A 58 -1.07 -16.99 -14.34
C MET A 58 -1.53 -18.25 -13.59
N ASP A 59 -0.87 -19.39 -13.82
CA ASP A 59 -1.20 -20.66 -13.18
C ASP A 59 -0.93 -20.69 -11.67
N TYR A 60 -0.18 -19.71 -11.14
CA TYR A 60 0.13 -19.59 -9.72
C TYR A 60 -0.92 -18.78 -8.94
N ILE A 61 -1.94 -18.24 -9.61
CA ILE A 61 -2.85 -17.23 -9.03
C ILE A 61 -3.56 -17.71 -7.77
N ASN A 62 -4.02 -18.96 -7.74
CA ASN A 62 -4.73 -19.51 -6.58
C ASN A 62 -3.81 -19.62 -5.36
N THR A 63 -2.59 -20.07 -5.55
CA THR A 63 -1.58 -20.13 -4.50
C THR A 63 -1.21 -18.72 -4.02
N ALA A 64 -1.11 -17.76 -4.93
CA ALA A 64 -0.85 -16.36 -4.59
C ALA A 64 -1.96 -15.77 -3.71
N TYR A 65 -3.23 -16.05 -4.00
CA TYR A 65 -4.35 -15.63 -3.16
C TYR A 65 -4.24 -16.19 -1.74
N GLU A 66 -3.94 -17.46 -1.60
CA GLU A 66 -3.76 -18.08 -0.27
C GLU A 66 -2.62 -17.43 0.50
N ARG A 67 -1.51 -17.17 -0.17
CA ARG A 67 -0.36 -16.49 0.43
C ARG A 67 -0.69 -15.05 0.83
N MET A 68 -1.45 -14.34 0.01
CA MET A 68 -1.87 -12.97 0.31
C MET A 68 -2.77 -12.92 1.55
N LEU A 69 -3.69 -13.87 1.71
CA LEU A 69 -4.54 -13.96 2.91
C LEU A 69 -3.74 -14.22 4.18
N LYS A 70 -2.57 -14.84 4.07
CA LYS A 70 -1.64 -15.09 5.18
C LYS A 70 -0.60 -13.99 5.34
N SER A 71 -0.70 -12.91 4.57
CA SER A 71 0.29 -11.83 4.53
C SER A 71 1.71 -12.31 4.17
N ASP A 72 1.80 -13.40 3.40
CA ASP A 72 3.06 -13.99 2.96
C ASP A 72 3.44 -13.44 1.58
N VAL A 73 3.66 -12.14 1.51
CA VAL A 73 4.14 -11.45 0.28
C VAL A 73 4.65 -10.05 0.61
N LYS A 74 5.73 -9.63 -0.02
CA LYS A 74 6.29 -8.27 0.09
C LYS A 74 6.24 -7.59 -1.29
N TYR A 75 5.23 -6.85 -1.60
CA TYR A 75 4.00 -6.61 -0.84
C TYR A 75 2.82 -6.84 -1.73
N ARG A 76 3.08 -7.28 -2.97
CA ARG A 76 2.08 -7.60 -3.97
C ARG A 76 2.61 -8.62 -4.97
N PHE A 77 1.71 -9.37 -5.56
CA PHE A 77 2.03 -10.21 -6.70
C PHE A 77 1.75 -9.46 -8.00
N VAL A 78 2.62 -9.67 -8.98
CA VAL A 78 2.44 -9.17 -10.34
C VAL A 78 2.46 -10.35 -11.29
N ILE A 79 1.45 -10.44 -12.15
CA ILE A 79 1.33 -11.55 -13.10
C ILE A 79 2.10 -11.19 -14.38
N ASN A 80 2.99 -12.08 -14.80
CA ASN A 80 3.68 -11.93 -16.07
C ASN A 80 2.75 -12.36 -17.22
N MET A 81 2.20 -11.39 -17.93
CA MET A 81 1.25 -11.65 -19.02
C MET A 81 1.91 -12.23 -20.27
N ALA A 82 3.23 -12.17 -20.39
CA ALA A 82 3.96 -12.76 -21.52
C ALA A 82 3.93 -14.30 -21.50
N ASN A 83 3.61 -14.90 -20.35
CA ASN A 83 3.55 -16.36 -20.16
C ASN A 83 2.11 -16.91 -20.19
N LEU A 84 1.19 -16.19 -20.79
CA LEU A 84 -0.18 -16.66 -20.97
C LEU A 84 -0.27 -17.76 -22.02
#